data_1112e122e0b66204918763926af88145
#
_entry.id   1112e122e0b66204918763926af88145
#
_cell.length_a   1.000
_cell.length_b   1.000
_cell.length_c   1.000
_cell.angle_alpha   90.00
_cell.angle_beta   90.00
_cell.angle_gamma   90.00
#
_symmetry.space_group_name_H-M   'P 1'
#
loop_
_entity.id
_entity.type
_entity.pdbx_description
1 polymer ?
#
loop_
_entity_poly.entity_id
_entity_poly.type
_entity_poly.pdbx_seq_one_letter_code
_entity_poly.pdbx_strand_id
1 'polypeptide(L)'
;MAEEAVIRAQRLTKRYGATVAVDHVDLEVRAGEIVGILGPNGSGKTTTILMLLGLTEPTAGRAEVAGFDPLRDPLEVKRRVGYLPDSVGFYDGLSARDNLAYTGRLAGLSRREIDQRFTEVLARVGLPDVGRDRVATFSRGMRQRLGLAEVLMKRPSIAILDEPTATLDPHSTQEFLGMIRGLKADGTAVLLSSHHLDQVQSVCDRVALFNRGRIALSGSVTELAQRVLGGGYVIDVEARGDAVRNQLAAVPGVVRVQVLAPELFRVDCESDLRAEIARRLAPSFDLLGIRFAEPSLNEVYTRYFDEVRDAA
;
A
#
# COMPACT_ATOMS: atom_id res chain seq x y z
N MET A 1 20.46 -0.52 14.76
CA MET A 1 20.94 -1.33 13.64
C MET A 1 20.11 -0.93 12.42
N ALA A 2 20.70 -0.62 11.28
CA ALA A 2 19.92 -0.37 10.06
C ALA A 2 19.18 -1.66 9.74
N GLU A 3 17.85 -1.59 9.64
CA GLU A 3 17.03 -2.72 9.22
C GLU A 3 17.43 -3.13 7.81
N GLU A 4 17.77 -4.41 7.63
CA GLU A 4 18.26 -4.95 6.38
C GLU A 4 17.16 -4.95 5.33
N ALA A 5 17.47 -4.44 4.12
CA ALA A 5 16.53 -4.46 3.02
C ALA A 5 16.37 -5.90 2.50
N VAL A 6 15.14 -6.42 2.54
CA VAL A 6 14.78 -7.76 2.06
C VAL A 6 14.32 -7.78 0.60
N ILE A 7 13.95 -6.64 0.04
CA ILE A 7 13.77 -6.40 -1.40
C ILE A 7 14.63 -5.20 -1.78
N ARG A 8 15.43 -5.33 -2.82
CA ARG A 8 16.21 -4.25 -3.41
C ARG A 8 16.14 -4.31 -4.91
N ALA A 9 15.63 -3.23 -5.54
CA ALA A 9 15.71 -3.00 -6.98
C ALA A 9 16.66 -1.83 -7.22
N GLN A 10 17.55 -1.96 -8.20
CA GLN A 10 18.52 -0.93 -8.55
C GLN A 10 18.48 -0.65 -10.04
N ARG A 11 18.02 0.58 -10.38
CA ARG A 11 17.84 1.07 -11.74
C ARG A 11 17.10 0.06 -12.64
N LEU A 12 16.09 -0.59 -12.06
CA LEU A 12 15.34 -1.65 -12.72
C LEU A 12 14.59 -1.07 -13.94
N THR A 13 14.81 -1.66 -15.11
CA THR A 13 14.26 -1.16 -16.37
C THR A 13 13.65 -2.30 -17.17
N LYS A 14 12.45 -2.07 -17.72
CA LYS A 14 11.79 -3.03 -18.63
C LYS A 14 11.28 -2.33 -19.87
N ARG A 15 11.67 -2.86 -21.03
CA ARG A 15 11.20 -2.44 -22.34
C ARG A 15 10.47 -3.58 -23.04
N TYR A 16 9.35 -3.25 -23.68
CA TYR A 16 8.63 -4.15 -24.58
C TYR A 16 8.60 -3.49 -25.96
N GLY A 17 9.50 -3.89 -26.83
CA GLY A 17 9.69 -3.19 -28.11
C GLY A 17 10.06 -1.72 -27.90
N ALA A 18 9.26 -0.81 -28.45
CA ALA A 18 9.45 0.63 -28.30
C ALA A 18 8.93 1.19 -26.95
N THR A 19 8.10 0.43 -26.22
CA THR A 19 7.47 0.91 -24.99
C THR A 19 8.36 0.64 -23.79
N VAL A 20 8.65 1.68 -22.99
CA VAL A 20 9.33 1.57 -21.71
C VAL A 20 8.28 1.43 -20.61
N ALA A 21 8.09 0.22 -20.09
CA ALA A 21 7.11 -0.05 -19.04
C ALA A 21 7.63 0.29 -17.65
N VAL A 22 8.95 0.10 -17.41
CA VAL A 22 9.65 0.48 -16.17
C VAL A 22 10.96 1.13 -16.56
N ASP A 23 11.27 2.28 -15.96
CA ASP A 23 12.41 3.11 -16.33
C ASP A 23 13.22 3.53 -15.11
N HIS A 24 14.37 2.86 -14.90
CA HIS A 24 15.34 3.13 -13.83
C HIS A 24 14.74 3.19 -12.42
N VAL A 25 13.89 2.21 -12.07
CA VAL A 25 13.25 2.13 -10.75
C VAL A 25 14.26 1.66 -9.69
N ASP A 26 14.39 2.46 -8.63
CA ASP A 26 15.07 2.13 -7.40
C ASP A 26 14.02 1.93 -6.30
N LEU A 27 13.97 0.74 -5.68
CA LEU A 27 12.99 0.39 -4.64
C LEU A 27 13.66 -0.46 -3.56
N GLU A 28 13.39 -0.14 -2.32
CA GLU A 28 13.80 -0.94 -1.16
C GLU A 28 12.61 -1.21 -0.24
N VAL A 29 12.52 -2.46 0.26
CA VAL A 29 11.60 -2.88 1.32
C VAL A 29 12.43 -3.53 2.42
N ARG A 30 12.20 -3.13 3.66
CA ARG A 30 12.89 -3.65 4.84
C ARG A 30 12.12 -4.78 5.49
N ALA A 31 12.79 -5.56 6.33
CA ALA A 31 12.14 -6.59 7.12
C ALA A 31 11.03 -5.98 8.01
N GLY A 32 9.85 -6.62 8.05
CA GLY A 32 8.73 -6.15 8.86
C GLY A 32 8.12 -4.80 8.43
N GLU A 33 8.44 -4.31 7.22
CA GLU A 33 7.89 -3.07 6.66
C GLU A 33 6.76 -3.36 5.68
N ILE A 34 5.74 -2.51 5.63
CA ILE A 34 4.73 -2.49 4.56
C ILE A 34 5.02 -1.31 3.64
N VAL A 35 5.40 -1.60 2.39
CA VAL A 35 5.62 -0.59 1.35
C VAL A 35 4.52 -0.66 0.31
N GLY A 36 3.83 0.47 0.07
CA GLY A 36 2.83 0.61 -0.97
C GLY A 36 3.45 1.13 -2.28
N ILE A 37 3.21 0.45 -3.40
CA ILE A 37 3.47 0.98 -4.73
C ILE A 37 2.17 1.47 -5.36
N LEU A 38 2.09 2.77 -5.61
CA LEU A 38 0.89 3.47 -6.01
C LEU A 38 1.03 4.06 -7.40
N GLY A 39 -0.06 4.16 -8.11
CA GLY A 39 -0.11 4.83 -9.41
C GLY A 39 -1.23 4.32 -10.29
N PRO A 40 -1.52 5.02 -11.38
CA PRO A 40 -2.57 4.63 -12.32
C PRO A 40 -2.26 3.30 -13.01
N ASN A 41 -3.27 2.71 -13.66
CA ASN A 41 -3.06 1.52 -14.47
C ASN A 41 -2.06 1.80 -15.59
N GLY A 42 -1.16 0.84 -15.85
CA GLY A 42 -0.09 1.01 -16.85
C GLY A 42 1.12 1.84 -16.37
N SER A 43 1.17 2.27 -15.11
CA SER A 43 2.33 3.03 -14.58
C SER A 43 3.59 2.19 -14.32
N GLY A 44 3.53 0.84 -14.45
CA GLY A 44 4.68 -0.04 -14.28
C GLY A 44 4.69 -0.89 -12.99
N LYS A 45 3.69 -0.78 -12.11
CA LYS A 45 3.61 -1.49 -10.81
C LYS A 45 3.73 -3.01 -10.97
N THR A 46 2.77 -3.63 -11.68
CA THR A 46 2.76 -5.08 -11.93
C THR A 46 4.02 -5.56 -12.64
N THR A 47 4.52 -4.80 -13.63
CA THR A 47 5.77 -5.15 -14.33
C THR A 47 6.96 -5.16 -13.37
N THR A 48 7.02 -4.22 -12.43
CA THR A 48 8.06 -4.19 -11.39
C THR A 48 7.93 -5.42 -10.48
N ILE A 49 6.73 -5.75 -10.02
CA ILE A 49 6.46 -6.96 -9.22
C ILE A 49 6.91 -8.22 -9.96
N LEU A 50 6.55 -8.37 -11.23
CA LEU A 50 6.93 -9.55 -12.02
C LEU A 50 8.45 -9.69 -12.18
N MET A 51 9.19 -8.59 -12.28
CA MET A 51 10.67 -8.62 -12.28
C MET A 51 11.23 -9.05 -10.92
N LEU A 52 10.68 -8.55 -9.81
CA LEU A 52 11.09 -8.95 -8.45
C LEU A 52 10.82 -10.43 -8.16
N LEU A 53 9.83 -11.02 -8.82
CA LEU A 53 9.49 -12.45 -8.71
C LEU A 53 10.27 -13.35 -9.70
N GLY A 54 11.10 -12.75 -10.57
CA GLY A 54 11.77 -13.49 -11.65
C GLY A 54 10.81 -14.09 -12.70
N LEU A 55 9.60 -13.51 -12.82
CA LEU A 55 8.58 -13.92 -13.80
C LEU A 55 8.73 -13.17 -15.13
N THR A 56 9.47 -12.08 -15.13
CA THR A 56 9.92 -11.37 -16.34
C THR A 56 11.33 -10.86 -16.13
N GLU A 57 12.16 -10.97 -17.16
CA GLU A 57 13.53 -10.50 -17.14
C GLU A 57 13.59 -8.98 -17.32
N PRO A 58 14.34 -8.22 -16.50
CA PRO A 58 14.59 -6.81 -16.73
C PRO A 58 15.46 -6.62 -17.99
N THR A 59 15.24 -5.51 -18.68
CA THR A 59 16.09 -5.10 -19.82
C THR A 59 17.42 -4.52 -19.33
N ALA A 60 17.43 -3.90 -18.17
CA ALA A 60 18.60 -3.37 -17.48
C ALA A 60 18.33 -3.22 -15.97
N GLY A 61 19.38 -3.01 -15.19
CA GLY A 61 19.32 -2.95 -13.74
C GLY A 61 19.37 -4.34 -13.10
N ARG A 62 19.16 -4.40 -11.78
CA ARG A 62 19.19 -5.66 -11.03
C ARG A 62 18.19 -5.62 -9.88
N ALA A 63 17.76 -6.80 -9.46
CA ALA A 63 16.93 -6.99 -8.27
C ALA A 63 17.57 -8.03 -7.36
N GLU A 64 17.36 -7.86 -6.06
CA GLU A 64 17.68 -8.82 -5.02
C GLU A 64 16.45 -8.97 -4.12
N VAL A 65 16.03 -10.20 -3.85
CA VAL A 65 14.87 -10.52 -3.04
C VAL A 65 15.23 -11.64 -2.07
N ALA A 66 15.10 -11.37 -0.77
CA ALA A 66 15.52 -12.27 0.31
C ALA A 66 17.00 -12.73 0.18
N GLY A 67 17.89 -11.85 -0.31
CA GLY A 67 19.30 -12.13 -0.53
C GLY A 67 19.62 -12.88 -1.82
N PHE A 68 18.65 -13.08 -2.72
CA PHE A 68 18.82 -13.84 -3.97
C PHE A 68 18.51 -13.00 -5.20
N ASP A 69 19.19 -13.28 -6.31
CA ASP A 69 18.86 -12.75 -7.62
C ASP A 69 17.65 -13.52 -8.20
N PRO A 70 16.49 -12.85 -8.46
CA PRO A 70 15.29 -13.52 -8.95
C PRO A 70 15.45 -14.27 -10.28
N LEU A 71 16.45 -13.91 -11.10
CA LEU A 71 16.72 -14.56 -12.38
C LEU A 71 17.66 -15.77 -12.23
N ARG A 72 18.63 -15.66 -11.34
CA ARG A 72 19.63 -16.72 -11.13
C ARG A 72 19.12 -17.79 -10.17
N ASP A 73 18.42 -17.36 -9.12
CA ASP A 73 17.94 -18.20 -8.03
C ASP A 73 16.42 -18.17 -7.86
N PRO A 74 15.61 -18.34 -8.94
CA PRO A 74 14.17 -18.12 -8.90
C PRO A 74 13.44 -19.05 -7.91
N LEU A 75 13.96 -20.25 -7.67
CA LEU A 75 13.35 -21.19 -6.71
C LEU A 75 13.58 -20.73 -5.27
N GLU A 76 14.74 -20.16 -4.96
CA GLU A 76 15.06 -19.64 -3.63
C GLU A 76 14.20 -18.43 -3.30
N VAL A 77 13.98 -17.53 -4.27
CA VAL A 77 13.04 -16.42 -4.14
C VAL A 77 11.61 -16.94 -3.92
N LYS A 78 11.13 -17.86 -4.78
CA LYS A 78 9.75 -18.41 -4.69
C LYS A 78 9.47 -19.16 -3.39
N ARG A 79 10.48 -19.74 -2.75
CA ARG A 79 10.33 -20.39 -1.44
C ARG A 79 10.09 -19.39 -0.31
N ARG A 80 10.66 -18.18 -0.41
CA ARG A 80 10.63 -17.14 0.63
C ARG A 80 9.54 -16.09 0.42
N VAL A 81 9.06 -15.98 -0.82
CA VAL A 81 8.06 -14.99 -1.21
C VAL A 81 6.70 -15.66 -1.37
N GLY A 82 5.69 -15.09 -0.70
CA GLY A 82 4.29 -15.33 -1.00
C GLY A 82 3.80 -14.28 -2.00
N TYR A 83 3.15 -14.70 -3.08
CA TYR A 83 2.62 -13.80 -4.10
C TYR A 83 1.12 -13.96 -4.24
N LEU A 84 0.39 -12.85 -4.14
CA LEU A 84 -1.02 -12.74 -4.42
C LEU A 84 -1.20 -11.86 -5.66
N PRO A 85 -1.55 -12.41 -6.83
CA PRO A 85 -1.80 -11.65 -8.04
C PRO A 85 -3.15 -10.92 -7.96
N ASP A 86 -3.34 -9.90 -8.81
CA ASP A 86 -4.61 -9.18 -8.99
C ASP A 86 -5.78 -10.14 -9.31
N SER A 87 -5.54 -11.14 -10.16
CA SER A 87 -6.51 -12.19 -10.47
C SER A 87 -6.03 -13.54 -9.94
N VAL A 88 -6.68 -14.02 -8.88
CA VAL A 88 -6.35 -15.30 -8.26
C VAL A 88 -7.00 -16.44 -9.03
N GLY A 89 -6.18 -17.33 -9.59
CA GLY A 89 -6.61 -18.53 -10.28
C GLY A 89 -6.66 -19.74 -9.34
N PHE A 90 -7.84 -20.35 -9.19
CA PHE A 90 -8.03 -21.62 -8.47
C PHE A 90 -8.60 -22.69 -9.38
N TYR A 91 -8.43 -23.93 -9.00
CA TYR A 91 -9.16 -25.04 -9.58
C TYR A 91 -10.60 -25.04 -9.03
N ASP A 92 -11.53 -24.45 -9.75
CA ASP A 92 -12.91 -24.22 -9.33
C ASP A 92 -13.67 -25.48 -8.93
N GLY A 93 -13.37 -26.60 -9.57
CA GLY A 93 -13.96 -27.92 -9.26
C GLY A 93 -13.42 -28.57 -7.99
N LEU A 94 -12.31 -28.07 -7.44
CA LEU A 94 -11.70 -28.58 -6.21
C LEU A 94 -12.19 -27.80 -4.99
N SER A 95 -12.07 -28.43 -3.82
CA SER A 95 -12.33 -27.76 -2.55
C SER A 95 -11.23 -26.74 -2.21
N ALA A 96 -11.51 -25.82 -1.27
CA ALA A 96 -10.50 -24.92 -0.73
C ALA A 96 -9.30 -25.69 -0.16
N ARG A 97 -9.58 -26.82 0.53
CA ARG A 97 -8.53 -27.71 1.07
C ARG A 97 -7.64 -28.29 -0.03
N ASP A 98 -8.24 -28.77 -1.12
CA ASP A 98 -7.48 -29.38 -2.20
C ASP A 98 -6.63 -28.36 -2.94
N ASN A 99 -7.14 -27.15 -3.16
CA ASN A 99 -6.36 -26.02 -3.72
C ASN A 99 -5.17 -25.68 -2.84
N LEU A 100 -5.38 -25.45 -1.54
CA LEU A 100 -4.29 -25.13 -0.60
C LEU A 100 -3.29 -26.29 -0.46
N ALA A 101 -3.78 -27.55 -0.48
CA ALA A 101 -2.91 -28.72 -0.45
C ALA A 101 -2.07 -28.85 -1.72
N TYR A 102 -2.64 -28.54 -2.87
CA TYR A 102 -1.90 -28.52 -4.14
C TYR A 102 -0.75 -27.51 -4.10
N THR A 103 -1.03 -26.27 -3.75
CA THR A 103 -0.02 -25.21 -3.65
C THR A 103 1.02 -25.48 -2.56
N GLY A 104 0.57 -26.00 -1.40
CA GLY A 104 1.47 -26.42 -0.33
C GLY A 104 2.48 -27.47 -0.79
N ARG A 105 2.04 -28.46 -1.56
CA ARG A 105 2.95 -29.48 -2.15
C ARG A 105 3.93 -28.87 -3.15
N LEU A 106 3.48 -27.97 -4.01
CA LEU A 106 4.36 -27.25 -4.93
C LEU A 106 5.41 -26.41 -4.19
N ALA A 107 5.06 -25.89 -3.00
CA ALA A 107 5.99 -25.18 -2.13
C ALA A 107 6.92 -26.12 -1.33
N GLY A 108 6.81 -27.45 -1.52
CA GLY A 108 7.63 -28.45 -0.84
C GLY A 108 7.15 -28.85 0.55
N LEU A 109 5.93 -28.46 0.96
CA LEU A 109 5.36 -28.84 2.26
C LEU A 109 4.95 -30.31 2.27
N SER A 110 5.26 -31.00 3.36
CA SER A 110 4.78 -32.34 3.63
C SER A 110 3.25 -32.33 3.90
N ARG A 111 2.60 -33.47 3.73
CA ARG A 111 1.17 -33.64 4.04
C ARG A 111 0.85 -33.21 5.48
N ARG A 112 1.71 -33.58 6.42
CA ARG A 112 1.55 -33.23 7.84
C ARG A 112 1.61 -31.71 8.07
N GLU A 113 2.55 -31.02 7.45
CA GLU A 113 2.62 -29.56 7.54
C GLU A 113 1.40 -28.88 6.92
N ILE A 114 0.94 -29.37 5.76
CA ILE A 114 -0.28 -28.86 5.12
C ILE A 114 -1.46 -29.02 6.05
N ASP A 115 -1.67 -30.21 6.63
CA ASP A 115 -2.79 -30.49 7.54
C ASP A 115 -2.74 -29.64 8.80
N GLN A 116 -1.56 -29.38 9.35
CA GLN A 116 -1.37 -28.52 10.53
C GLN A 116 -1.66 -27.05 10.22
N ARG A 117 -1.16 -26.53 9.08
CA ARG A 117 -1.30 -25.12 8.70
C ARG A 117 -2.68 -24.78 8.14
N PHE A 118 -3.35 -25.76 7.53
CA PHE A 118 -4.62 -25.55 6.85
C PHE A 118 -5.68 -24.88 7.73
N THR A 119 -5.95 -25.42 8.92
CA THR A 119 -6.96 -24.88 9.84
C THR A 119 -6.55 -23.48 10.34
N GLU A 120 -5.27 -23.30 10.65
CA GLU A 120 -4.71 -22.02 11.09
C GLU A 120 -4.90 -20.92 10.03
N VAL A 121 -4.50 -21.19 8.77
CA VAL A 121 -4.55 -20.16 7.73
C VAL A 121 -5.99 -19.82 7.33
N LEU A 122 -6.90 -20.79 7.28
CA LEU A 122 -8.32 -20.51 6.99
C LEU A 122 -8.96 -19.66 8.10
N ALA A 123 -8.67 -19.95 9.37
CA ALA A 123 -9.14 -19.14 10.48
C ALA A 123 -8.60 -17.69 10.39
N ARG A 124 -7.31 -17.53 10.08
CA ARG A 124 -6.67 -16.20 9.93
C ARG A 124 -7.29 -15.34 8.83
N VAL A 125 -7.76 -15.95 7.75
CA VAL A 125 -8.40 -15.21 6.66
C VAL A 125 -9.92 -15.14 6.78
N GLY A 126 -10.50 -15.56 7.91
CA GLY A 126 -11.93 -15.51 8.17
C GLY A 126 -12.75 -16.49 7.34
N LEU A 127 -12.19 -17.68 7.03
CA LEU A 127 -12.81 -18.75 6.27
C LEU A 127 -12.76 -20.11 7.03
N PRO A 128 -13.07 -20.19 8.34
CA PRO A 128 -12.82 -21.41 9.13
C PRO A 128 -13.61 -22.62 8.68
N ASP A 129 -14.83 -22.42 8.18
CA ASP A 129 -15.82 -23.50 7.96
C ASP A 129 -15.94 -23.98 6.51
N VAL A 130 -15.27 -23.28 5.55
CA VAL A 130 -15.47 -23.53 4.11
C VAL A 130 -14.43 -24.48 3.48
N GLY A 131 -13.64 -25.14 4.28
CA GLY A 131 -12.50 -25.94 3.79
C GLY A 131 -12.88 -27.07 2.83
N ARG A 132 -14.11 -27.60 2.91
CA ARG A 132 -14.62 -28.68 2.05
C ARG A 132 -15.45 -28.17 0.87
N ASP A 133 -15.77 -26.88 0.84
CA ASP A 133 -16.59 -26.29 -0.21
C ASP A 133 -15.77 -26.10 -1.49
N ARG A 134 -16.43 -26.32 -2.63
CA ARG A 134 -15.80 -26.09 -3.93
C ARG A 134 -15.57 -24.59 -4.14
N VAL A 135 -14.43 -24.23 -4.66
CA VAL A 135 -14.07 -22.83 -4.92
C VAL A 135 -14.98 -22.17 -5.95
N ALA A 136 -15.64 -22.96 -6.81
CA ALA A 136 -16.69 -22.48 -7.72
C ALA A 136 -17.83 -21.74 -7.00
N THR A 137 -18.11 -22.07 -5.73
CA THR A 137 -19.18 -21.43 -4.94
C THR A 137 -18.74 -20.18 -4.19
N PHE A 138 -17.45 -19.84 -4.23
CA PHE A 138 -16.91 -18.74 -3.46
C PHE A 138 -17.23 -17.37 -4.10
N SER A 139 -17.60 -16.42 -3.25
CA SER A 139 -17.65 -15.01 -3.65
C SER A 139 -16.25 -14.49 -4.02
N ARG A 140 -16.18 -13.31 -4.66
CA ARG A 140 -14.90 -12.67 -4.97
C ARG A 140 -14.07 -12.43 -3.71
N GLY A 141 -14.70 -11.94 -2.64
CA GLY A 141 -14.03 -11.74 -1.35
C GLY A 141 -13.51 -13.03 -0.73
N MET A 142 -14.28 -14.13 -0.81
CA MET A 142 -13.81 -15.44 -0.34
C MET A 142 -12.62 -15.95 -1.16
N ARG A 143 -12.64 -15.77 -2.49
CA ARG A 143 -11.50 -16.12 -3.36
C ARG A 143 -10.24 -15.32 -3.00
N GLN A 144 -10.40 -14.02 -2.76
CA GLN A 144 -9.27 -13.16 -2.38
C GLN A 144 -8.68 -13.56 -1.03
N ARG A 145 -9.53 -13.87 -0.04
CA ARG A 145 -9.10 -14.40 1.27
C ARG A 145 -8.43 -15.76 1.15
N LEU A 146 -8.96 -16.65 0.28
CA LEU A 146 -8.32 -17.94 0.01
C LEU A 146 -6.94 -17.75 -0.65
N GLY A 147 -6.77 -16.76 -1.53
CA GLY A 147 -5.47 -16.39 -2.10
C GLY A 147 -4.48 -15.93 -1.03
N LEU A 148 -4.93 -15.14 -0.06
CA LEU A 148 -4.10 -14.78 1.08
C LEU A 148 -3.77 -16.00 1.96
N ALA A 149 -4.71 -16.94 2.16
CA ALA A 149 -4.44 -18.21 2.84
C ALA A 149 -3.34 -19.02 2.12
N GLU A 150 -3.33 -19.02 0.79
CA GLU A 150 -2.29 -19.65 -0.02
C GLU A 150 -0.91 -19.03 0.21
N VAL A 151 -0.84 -17.69 0.30
CA VAL A 151 0.37 -16.97 0.70
C VAL A 151 0.83 -17.41 2.09
N LEU A 152 -0.08 -17.42 3.07
CA LEU A 152 0.20 -17.78 4.47
C LEU A 152 0.63 -19.23 4.65
N MET A 153 0.18 -20.16 3.80
CA MET A 153 0.58 -21.57 3.84
C MET A 153 2.11 -21.74 3.79
N LYS A 154 2.81 -20.86 3.08
CA LYS A 154 4.27 -20.91 2.96
C LYS A 154 5.00 -20.34 4.18
N ARG A 155 4.32 -19.56 5.04
CA ARG A 155 4.96 -18.74 6.08
C ARG A 155 6.10 -17.89 5.50
N PRO A 156 5.82 -17.05 4.51
CA PRO A 156 6.86 -16.33 3.78
C PRO A 156 7.50 -15.25 4.62
N SER A 157 8.77 -14.94 4.38
CA SER A 157 9.42 -13.76 4.95
C SER A 157 9.02 -12.46 4.23
N ILE A 158 8.54 -12.58 2.99
CA ILE A 158 8.10 -11.47 2.15
C ILE A 158 6.76 -11.84 1.51
N ALA A 159 5.76 -10.95 1.59
CA ALA A 159 4.50 -11.04 0.86
C ALA A 159 4.42 -9.93 -0.19
N ILE A 160 4.18 -10.31 -1.45
CA ILE A 160 3.94 -9.37 -2.54
C ILE A 160 2.47 -9.51 -2.95
N LEU A 161 1.71 -8.40 -2.85
CA LEU A 161 0.26 -8.39 -3.07
C LEU A 161 -0.05 -7.39 -4.18
N ASP A 162 -0.51 -7.89 -5.35
CA ASP A 162 -0.82 -7.04 -6.50
C ASP A 162 -2.31 -6.74 -6.54
N GLU A 163 -2.69 -5.46 -6.33
CA GLU A 163 -4.08 -4.95 -6.29
C GLU A 163 -5.04 -5.79 -5.42
N PRO A 164 -4.67 -6.20 -4.18
CA PRO A 164 -5.38 -7.25 -3.44
C PRO A 164 -6.79 -6.88 -2.98
N THR A 165 -7.17 -5.61 -3.07
CA THR A 165 -8.48 -5.08 -2.62
C THR A 165 -9.34 -4.55 -3.76
N ALA A 166 -8.87 -4.59 -5.02
CA ALA A 166 -9.51 -3.94 -6.16
C ALA A 166 -10.97 -4.40 -6.44
N THR A 167 -11.29 -5.64 -6.04
CA THR A 167 -12.61 -6.24 -6.31
C THR A 167 -13.47 -6.43 -5.06
N LEU A 168 -13.03 -5.91 -3.92
CA LEU A 168 -13.70 -6.05 -2.63
C LEU A 168 -14.65 -4.89 -2.37
N ASP A 169 -15.76 -5.17 -1.68
CA ASP A 169 -16.60 -4.13 -1.08
C ASP A 169 -15.88 -3.42 0.07
N PRO A 170 -16.35 -2.24 0.53
CA PRO A 170 -15.65 -1.46 1.55
C PRO A 170 -15.44 -2.20 2.87
N HIS A 171 -16.40 -3.02 3.31
CA HIS A 171 -16.28 -3.78 4.57
C HIS A 171 -15.22 -4.88 4.44
N SER A 172 -15.32 -5.70 3.40
CA SER A 172 -14.32 -6.74 3.09
C SER A 172 -12.91 -6.16 2.88
N THR A 173 -12.82 -4.97 2.30
CA THR A 173 -11.55 -4.24 2.15
C THR A 173 -10.91 -3.94 3.50
N GLN A 174 -11.67 -3.39 4.47
CA GLN A 174 -11.12 -3.05 5.79
C GLN A 174 -10.64 -4.31 6.55
N GLU A 175 -11.41 -5.39 6.47
CA GLU A 175 -10.99 -6.66 7.06
C GLU A 175 -9.70 -7.21 6.40
N PHE A 176 -9.61 -7.13 5.07
CA PHE A 176 -8.44 -7.58 4.32
C PHE A 176 -7.19 -6.75 4.67
N LEU A 177 -7.32 -5.43 4.78
CA LEU A 177 -6.26 -4.54 5.24
C LEU A 177 -5.83 -4.85 6.68
N GLY A 178 -6.77 -5.25 7.55
CA GLY A 178 -6.47 -5.77 8.88
C GLY A 178 -5.59 -7.03 8.85
N MET A 179 -5.87 -7.96 7.93
CA MET A 179 -5.06 -9.16 7.72
C MET A 179 -3.64 -8.81 7.24
N ILE A 180 -3.49 -7.81 6.36
CA ILE A 180 -2.17 -7.32 5.90
C ILE A 180 -1.36 -6.74 7.07
N ARG A 181 -2.00 -5.96 7.96
CA ARG A 181 -1.32 -5.48 9.19
C ARG A 181 -0.87 -6.65 10.07
N GLY A 182 -1.65 -7.72 10.11
CA GLY A 182 -1.28 -8.96 10.82
C GLY A 182 -0.01 -9.60 10.26
N LEU A 183 0.23 -9.57 8.94
CA LEU A 183 1.48 -10.06 8.35
C LEU A 183 2.69 -9.31 8.87
N LYS A 184 2.60 -7.98 8.93
CA LYS A 184 3.66 -7.15 9.51
C LYS A 184 3.92 -7.48 10.98
N ALA A 185 2.86 -7.67 11.77
CA ALA A 185 3.00 -8.03 13.18
C ALA A 185 3.73 -9.38 13.38
N ASP A 186 3.61 -10.29 12.41
CA ASP A 186 4.36 -11.55 12.37
C ASP A 186 5.81 -11.39 11.85
N GLY A 187 6.25 -10.18 11.51
CA GLY A 187 7.58 -9.90 10.97
C GLY A 187 7.72 -10.09 9.46
N THR A 188 6.63 -10.37 8.72
CA THR A 188 6.64 -10.48 7.27
C THR A 188 6.75 -9.08 6.64
N ALA A 189 7.71 -8.89 5.73
CA ALA A 189 7.78 -7.69 4.90
C ALA A 189 6.69 -7.76 3.82
N VAL A 190 6.02 -6.64 3.54
CA VAL A 190 4.93 -6.60 2.57
C VAL A 190 5.19 -5.55 1.50
N LEU A 191 5.13 -5.94 0.24
CA LEU A 191 5.05 -5.04 -0.90
C LEU A 191 3.62 -5.10 -1.46
N LEU A 192 2.90 -3.99 -1.40
CA LEU A 192 1.50 -3.88 -1.78
C LEU A 192 1.35 -2.95 -2.98
N SER A 193 0.77 -3.39 -4.10
CA SER A 193 0.34 -2.48 -5.16
C SER A 193 -1.11 -2.06 -4.97
N SER A 194 -1.41 -0.81 -5.27
CA SER A 194 -2.79 -0.31 -5.32
C SER A 194 -2.90 0.97 -6.15
N HIS A 195 -4.11 1.29 -6.58
CA HIS A 195 -4.48 2.60 -7.11
C HIS A 195 -5.39 3.38 -6.12
N HIS A 196 -5.72 2.80 -4.96
CA HIS A 196 -6.54 3.40 -3.91
C HIS A 196 -5.67 4.01 -2.80
N LEU A 197 -5.51 5.33 -2.84
CA LEU A 197 -4.61 6.08 -1.95
C LEU A 197 -4.98 5.94 -0.46
N ASP A 198 -6.26 6.04 -0.12
CA ASP A 198 -6.73 5.97 1.27
C ASP A 198 -6.48 4.59 1.90
N GLN A 199 -6.65 3.52 1.11
CA GLN A 199 -6.38 2.16 1.58
C GLN A 199 -4.91 1.97 1.91
N VAL A 200 -4.02 2.43 1.02
CA VAL A 200 -2.57 2.34 1.20
C VAL A 200 -2.12 3.19 2.37
N GLN A 201 -2.61 4.43 2.49
CA GLN A 201 -2.31 5.29 3.63
C GLN A 201 -2.65 4.63 4.97
N SER A 202 -3.71 3.83 5.01
CA SER A 202 -4.16 3.19 6.25
C SER A 202 -3.26 2.05 6.73
N VAL A 203 -2.42 1.44 5.87
CA VAL A 203 -1.65 0.23 6.22
C VAL A 203 -0.15 0.33 5.95
N CYS A 204 0.29 1.20 5.02
CA CYS A 204 1.69 1.27 4.60
C CYS A 204 2.51 2.21 5.50
N ASP A 205 3.73 1.79 5.80
CA ASP A 205 4.73 2.62 6.48
C ASP A 205 5.34 3.64 5.52
N ARG A 206 5.59 3.20 4.28
CA ARG A 206 6.13 4.01 3.20
C ARG A 206 5.40 3.71 1.90
N VAL A 207 5.43 4.67 1.00
CA VAL A 207 4.84 4.55 -0.33
C VAL A 207 5.83 4.98 -1.41
N ALA A 208 5.68 4.38 -2.60
CA ALA A 208 6.37 4.78 -3.82
C ALA A 208 5.31 5.10 -4.88
N LEU A 209 5.24 6.37 -5.29
CA LEU A 209 4.30 6.83 -6.31
C LEU A 209 4.88 6.58 -7.70
N PHE A 210 4.22 5.72 -8.47
CA PHE A 210 4.60 5.40 -9.85
C PHE A 210 3.92 6.32 -10.85
N ASN A 211 4.71 6.87 -11.76
CA ASN A 211 4.25 7.64 -12.90
C ASN A 211 5.08 7.29 -14.15
N ARG A 212 4.41 6.85 -15.21
CA ARG A 212 5.04 6.56 -16.53
C ARG A 212 6.31 5.70 -16.43
N GLY A 213 6.24 4.63 -15.64
CA GLY A 213 7.35 3.68 -15.47
C GLY A 213 8.42 4.08 -14.45
N ARG A 214 8.30 5.22 -13.79
CA ARG A 214 9.28 5.74 -12.81
C ARG A 214 8.66 5.90 -11.43
N ILE A 215 9.48 5.85 -10.40
CA ILE A 215 9.08 6.30 -9.06
C ILE A 215 9.26 7.80 -9.02
N ALA A 216 8.14 8.51 -8.95
CA ALA A 216 8.08 9.96 -8.90
C ALA A 216 8.42 10.50 -7.50
N LEU A 217 7.85 9.85 -6.46
CA LEU A 217 8.05 10.18 -5.06
C LEU A 217 8.12 8.89 -4.23
N SER A 218 8.96 8.86 -3.22
CA SER A 218 9.02 7.74 -2.25
C SER A 218 9.34 8.26 -0.85
N GLY A 219 8.66 7.71 0.16
CA GLY A 219 8.82 8.04 1.57
C GLY A 219 7.58 7.71 2.39
N SER A 220 7.57 8.04 3.68
CA SER A 220 6.36 8.03 4.50
C SER A 220 5.39 9.12 4.01
N VAL A 221 4.10 8.98 4.34
CA VAL A 221 3.09 9.99 3.97
C VAL A 221 3.48 11.37 4.50
N THR A 222 4.01 11.44 5.72
CA THR A 222 4.48 12.68 6.34
C THR A 222 5.65 13.30 5.57
N GLU A 223 6.66 12.50 5.19
CA GLU A 223 7.79 12.97 4.38
C GLU A 223 7.36 13.49 3.01
N LEU A 224 6.43 12.77 2.37
CA LEU A 224 5.91 13.18 1.07
C LEU A 224 5.09 14.45 1.15
N ALA A 225 4.25 14.58 2.18
CA ALA A 225 3.51 15.81 2.44
C ALA A 225 4.44 17.00 2.66
N GLN A 226 5.49 16.84 3.46
CA GLN A 226 6.49 17.89 3.65
C GLN A 226 7.16 18.34 2.35
N ARG A 227 7.49 17.39 1.46
CA ARG A 227 8.14 17.70 0.18
C ARG A 227 7.22 18.39 -0.82
N VAL A 228 5.96 17.94 -0.91
CA VAL A 228 5.02 18.39 -1.95
C VAL A 228 4.17 19.56 -1.50
N LEU A 229 3.77 19.58 -0.22
CA LEU A 229 2.92 20.64 0.34
C LEU A 229 3.73 21.82 0.92
N GLY A 230 5.06 21.76 0.88
CA GLY A 230 5.94 22.84 1.30
C GLY A 230 6.29 22.85 2.78
N GLY A 231 6.27 21.70 3.45
CA GLY A 231 6.72 21.53 4.82
C GLY A 231 5.83 22.19 5.89
N GLY A 232 4.62 22.59 5.51
CA GLY A 232 3.68 23.24 6.39
C GLY A 232 2.98 22.29 7.36
N TYR A 233 2.62 22.81 8.49
CA TYR A 233 1.69 22.18 9.41
C TYR A 233 0.28 22.28 8.84
N VAL A 234 -0.46 21.18 8.79
CA VAL A 234 -1.86 21.18 8.40
C VAL A 234 -2.69 21.10 9.68
N ILE A 235 -3.58 22.08 9.87
CA ILE A 235 -4.40 22.22 11.07
C ILE A 235 -5.87 22.17 10.65
N ASP A 236 -6.64 21.24 11.20
CA ASP A 236 -8.08 21.24 11.08
C ASP A 236 -8.66 22.08 12.22
N VAL A 237 -9.47 23.07 11.86
CA VAL A 237 -10.17 24.00 12.76
C VAL A 237 -11.65 23.80 12.59
N GLU A 238 -12.34 23.49 13.68
CA GLU A 238 -13.78 23.41 13.74
C GLU A 238 -14.32 24.63 14.49
N ALA A 239 -15.04 25.51 13.80
CA ALA A 239 -15.53 26.76 14.36
C ALA A 239 -16.79 27.26 13.63
N ARG A 240 -17.69 27.96 14.37
CA ARG A 240 -18.92 28.57 13.87
C ARG A 240 -18.77 30.07 13.70
N GLY A 241 -19.29 30.57 12.58
CA GLY A 241 -19.39 32.02 12.30
C GLY A 241 -19.07 32.35 10.84
N ASP A 242 -19.72 33.38 10.32
CA ASP A 242 -19.68 33.75 8.89
C ASP A 242 -18.32 34.26 8.40
N ALA A 243 -17.42 34.71 9.29
CA ALA A 243 -16.13 35.30 8.94
C ALA A 243 -14.94 34.44 9.39
N VAL A 244 -15.14 33.22 9.88
CA VAL A 244 -14.08 32.32 10.38
C VAL A 244 -12.98 32.15 9.35
N ARG A 245 -13.32 31.84 8.08
CA ARG A 245 -12.36 31.68 6.99
C ARG A 245 -11.44 32.91 6.82
N ASN A 246 -12.02 34.11 6.84
CA ASN A 246 -11.26 35.34 6.65
C ASN A 246 -10.34 35.62 7.83
N GLN A 247 -10.77 35.30 9.05
CA GLN A 247 -9.93 35.44 10.25
C GLN A 247 -8.79 34.41 10.26
N LEU A 248 -9.03 33.20 9.83
CA LEU A 248 -7.99 32.19 9.66
C LEU A 248 -6.94 32.62 8.62
N ALA A 249 -7.38 33.12 7.46
CA ALA A 249 -6.51 33.61 6.40
C ALA A 249 -5.68 34.83 6.80
N ALA A 250 -6.12 35.60 7.81
CA ALA A 250 -5.42 36.75 8.33
C ALA A 250 -4.40 36.42 9.45
N VAL A 251 -4.26 35.15 9.84
CA VAL A 251 -3.25 34.74 10.84
C VAL A 251 -1.87 34.71 10.16
N PRO A 252 -0.86 35.41 10.70
CA PRO A 252 0.49 35.37 10.15
C PRO A 252 1.04 33.92 10.12
N GLY A 253 1.61 33.52 9.00
CA GLY A 253 2.12 32.15 8.80
C GLY A 253 1.08 31.17 8.26
N VAL A 254 -0.16 31.58 8.06
CA VAL A 254 -1.15 30.81 7.30
C VAL A 254 -0.89 30.96 5.80
N VAL A 255 -0.68 29.83 5.12
CA VAL A 255 -0.42 29.79 3.68
C VAL A 255 -1.74 29.66 2.89
N ARG A 256 -2.67 28.84 3.39
CA ARG A 256 -3.92 28.53 2.70
C ARG A 256 -5.01 28.12 3.68
N VAL A 257 -6.28 28.49 3.37
CA VAL A 257 -7.46 28.02 4.10
C VAL A 257 -8.43 27.36 3.13
N GLN A 258 -8.77 26.11 3.39
CA GLN A 258 -9.77 25.33 2.67
C GLN A 258 -10.99 25.12 3.55
N VAL A 259 -12.19 25.17 2.96
CA VAL A 259 -13.44 24.81 3.64
C VAL A 259 -13.74 23.36 3.29
N LEU A 260 -13.69 22.46 4.26
CA LEU A 260 -14.00 21.05 4.09
C LEU A 260 -15.49 20.76 4.32
N ALA A 261 -16.11 21.50 5.26
CA ALA A 261 -17.52 21.47 5.58
C ALA A 261 -17.94 22.83 6.17
N PRO A 262 -19.22 23.13 6.35
CA PRO A 262 -19.70 24.44 6.83
C PRO A 262 -18.99 24.98 8.09
N GLU A 263 -18.57 24.12 8.99
CA GLU A 263 -17.92 24.46 10.26
C GLU A 263 -16.49 23.91 10.36
N LEU A 264 -15.96 23.24 9.31
CA LEU A 264 -14.66 22.59 9.30
C LEU A 264 -13.75 23.22 8.26
N PHE A 265 -12.63 23.76 8.73
CA PHE A 265 -11.63 24.45 7.92
C PHE A 265 -10.30 23.71 8.03
N ARG A 266 -9.62 23.51 6.92
CA ARG A 266 -8.24 23.03 6.87
C ARG A 266 -7.31 24.19 6.57
N VAL A 267 -6.28 24.34 7.38
CA VAL A 267 -5.36 25.49 7.35
C VAL A 267 -3.95 24.97 7.15
N ASP A 268 -3.33 25.33 6.03
CA ASP A 268 -1.92 25.06 5.75
C ASP A 268 -1.08 26.17 6.38
N CYS A 269 -0.12 25.82 7.22
CA CYS A 269 0.68 26.75 8.02
C CYS A 269 2.18 26.50 7.87
N GLU A 270 3.00 27.54 8.01
CA GLU A 270 4.47 27.43 8.01
C GLU A 270 5.03 26.83 9.31
N SER A 271 4.26 26.92 10.41
CA SER A 271 4.62 26.43 11.74
C SER A 271 3.37 25.96 12.50
N ASP A 272 3.55 25.42 13.72
CA ASP A 272 2.40 25.11 14.58
C ASP A 272 1.72 26.39 15.07
N LEU A 273 0.64 26.77 14.39
CA LEU A 273 -0.14 27.96 14.69
C LEU A 273 -1.39 27.69 15.55
N ARG A 274 -1.56 26.48 16.11
CA ARG A 274 -2.77 26.12 16.87
C ARG A 274 -3.07 27.11 18.01
N ALA A 275 -2.04 27.50 18.76
CA ALA A 275 -2.21 28.48 19.86
C ALA A 275 -2.56 29.88 19.36
N GLU A 276 -2.01 30.32 18.22
CA GLU A 276 -2.31 31.61 17.60
C GLU A 276 -3.73 31.66 17.04
N ILE A 277 -4.12 30.59 16.30
CA ILE A 277 -5.46 30.41 15.78
C ILE A 277 -6.49 30.41 16.92
N ALA A 278 -6.22 29.69 18.02
CA ALA A 278 -7.10 29.65 19.18
C ALA A 278 -7.30 31.05 19.79
N ARG A 279 -6.20 31.78 20.04
CA ARG A 279 -6.25 33.14 20.59
C ARG A 279 -7.05 34.11 19.72
N ARG A 280 -7.00 33.95 18.41
CA ARG A 280 -7.65 34.84 17.45
C ARG A 280 -9.11 34.53 17.24
N LEU A 281 -9.50 33.26 17.27
CA LEU A 281 -10.87 32.85 17.03
C LEU A 281 -11.74 32.85 18.28
N ALA A 282 -11.25 32.37 19.41
CA ALA A 282 -12.03 32.19 20.63
C ALA A 282 -12.78 33.45 21.15
N PRO A 283 -12.27 34.68 20.99
CA PRO A 283 -12.97 35.85 21.45
C PRO A 283 -14.23 36.24 20.63
N SER A 284 -14.31 35.78 19.37
CA SER A 284 -15.33 36.26 18.42
C SER A 284 -16.15 35.16 17.76
N PHE A 285 -15.75 33.89 17.93
CA PHE A 285 -16.33 32.72 17.27
C PHE A 285 -16.47 31.55 18.23
N ASP A 286 -17.43 30.69 17.99
CA ASP A 286 -17.55 29.42 18.72
C ASP A 286 -16.52 28.45 18.19
N LEU A 287 -15.34 28.41 18.85
CA LEU A 287 -14.26 27.46 18.52
C LEU A 287 -14.60 26.10 19.14
N LEU A 288 -14.87 25.10 18.28
CA LEU A 288 -15.26 23.75 18.70
C LEU A 288 -14.08 22.79 18.79
N GLY A 289 -13.04 23.00 17.98
CA GLY A 289 -11.86 22.15 18.01
C GLY A 289 -10.71 22.68 17.14
N ILE A 290 -9.49 22.34 17.57
CA ILE A 290 -8.26 22.54 16.79
C ILE A 290 -7.41 21.30 16.94
N ARG A 291 -7.02 20.71 15.82
CA ARG A 291 -6.16 19.52 15.82
C ARG A 291 -5.19 19.57 14.64
N PHE A 292 -4.08 18.88 14.73
CA PHE A 292 -3.29 18.59 13.54
C PHE A 292 -4.11 17.70 12.61
N ALA A 293 -4.20 18.09 11.36
CA ALA A 293 -4.66 17.20 10.32
C ALA A 293 -3.51 16.25 9.94
N GLU A 294 -3.80 14.96 9.85
CA GLU A 294 -2.87 14.04 9.22
C GLU A 294 -2.79 14.38 7.73
N PRO A 295 -1.58 14.52 7.16
CA PRO A 295 -1.43 14.75 5.73
C PRO A 295 -2.12 13.65 4.95
N SER A 296 -2.94 14.02 3.97
CA SER A 296 -3.60 13.06 3.10
C SER A 296 -2.70 12.71 1.91
N LEU A 297 -2.54 11.42 1.67
CA LEU A 297 -1.85 10.95 0.47
C LEU A 297 -2.57 11.40 -0.81
N ASN A 298 -3.89 11.57 -0.76
CA ASN A 298 -4.68 12.15 -1.84
C ASN A 298 -4.26 13.59 -2.17
N GLU A 299 -4.03 14.42 -1.15
CA GLU A 299 -3.58 15.81 -1.36
C GLU A 299 -2.18 15.84 -1.97
N VAL A 300 -1.25 15.03 -1.45
CA VAL A 300 0.09 14.88 -2.00
C VAL A 300 0.05 14.45 -3.47
N TYR A 301 -0.76 13.44 -3.77
CA TYR A 301 -0.93 12.90 -5.12
C TYR A 301 -1.48 13.95 -6.08
N THR A 302 -2.60 14.59 -5.72
CA THR A 302 -3.26 15.59 -6.55
C THR A 302 -2.31 16.76 -6.84
N ARG A 303 -1.66 17.31 -5.81
CA ARG A 303 -0.77 18.44 -5.97
C ARG A 303 0.44 18.12 -6.85
N TYR A 304 1.07 16.98 -6.61
CA TYR A 304 2.21 16.54 -7.42
C TYR A 304 1.84 16.41 -8.90
N PHE A 305 0.70 15.77 -9.21
CA PHE A 305 0.30 15.54 -10.60
C PHE A 305 -0.24 16.80 -11.28
N ASP A 306 -0.84 17.74 -10.55
CA ASP A 306 -1.22 19.05 -11.09
C ASP A 306 0.03 19.88 -11.43
N GLU A 307 1.04 19.94 -10.57
CA GLU A 307 2.31 20.62 -10.85
C GLU A 307 3.04 20.03 -12.06
N VAL A 308 3.06 18.69 -12.20
CA VAL A 308 3.66 18.01 -13.37
C VAL A 308 2.88 18.29 -14.67
N ARG A 309 1.55 18.44 -14.59
CA ARG A 309 0.72 18.76 -15.74
C ARG A 309 0.89 20.21 -16.18
N ASP A 310 1.03 21.13 -15.25
CA ASP A 310 1.22 22.57 -15.53
C ASP A 310 2.65 22.87 -16.02
N ALA A 311 3.61 21.97 -15.77
CA ALA A 311 5.00 22.07 -16.24
C ALA A 311 5.27 21.41 -17.61
N ALA A 312 4.30 20.68 -18.19
CA ALA A 312 4.41 19.94 -19.45
C ALA A 312 3.69 20.61 -20.60
#